data_4d34e74d643bd9eeef524056ce4e9314
#
_entry.id   4d34e74d643bd9eeef524056ce4e9314
#
_cell.length_a   1.000
_cell.length_b   1.000
_cell.length_c   1.000
_cell.angle_alpha   90.00
_cell.angle_beta   90.00
_cell.angle_gamma   90.00
#
_symmetry.space_group_name_H-M   'P 1'
#
loop_
_entity.id
_entity.type
_entity.pdbx_description
1 polymer ?
#
loop_
_entity_poly.entity_id
_entity_poly.type
_entity_poly.pdbx_seq_one_letter_code
_entity_poly.pdbx_strand_id
1 'polypeptide(L)'
;DLLNSGDTIAVIDIHGVPAGAMIGMRATLRDSMNIQVAKKRLMRLAWEQAGNNLDDLETLFEGVVQPALVSSSAMNSFELFSELKKTEAGRAAKPGDIAPHQIVVEKMDTGMAPGPIVGELNSVGIPAKIMGGSVQIQKRTVVLEEGEVFEGDMGMMLSKIGINPI
;
A
#
# COMPACT_ATOMS: atom_id res chain seq x y z
N ASP A 1 -11.62 -10.91 24.10
CA ASP A 1 -12.10 -9.66 24.71
C ASP A 1 -12.54 -8.63 23.65
N LEU A 2 -11.79 -8.39 22.59
CA LEU A 2 -12.13 -7.47 21.50
C LEU A 2 -13.45 -7.79 20.79
N LEU A 3 -13.71 -9.06 20.54
CA LEU A 3 -14.92 -9.53 19.83
C LEU A 3 -16.20 -9.41 20.68
N ASN A 4 -16.07 -9.26 21.99
CA ASN A 4 -17.19 -9.18 22.92
C ASN A 4 -17.45 -7.75 23.43
N SER A 5 -16.69 -6.76 23.00
CA SER A 5 -16.80 -5.37 23.48
C SER A 5 -17.93 -4.57 22.83
N GLY A 6 -18.60 -5.13 21.80
CA GLY A 6 -19.62 -4.40 21.02
C GLY A 6 -19.03 -3.35 20.08
N ASP A 7 -17.72 -3.38 19.87
CA ASP A 7 -17.01 -2.47 18.97
C ASP A 7 -17.31 -2.77 17.51
N THR A 8 -17.12 -1.78 16.67
CA THR A 8 -17.09 -1.99 15.22
C THR A 8 -15.82 -2.77 14.87
N ILE A 9 -15.97 -3.91 14.20
CA ILE A 9 -14.86 -4.78 13.81
C ILE A 9 -14.77 -4.82 12.27
N ALA A 10 -13.54 -4.73 11.77
CA ALA A 10 -13.25 -4.88 10.36
C ALA A 10 -12.04 -5.82 10.15
N VAL A 11 -11.99 -6.44 8.99
CA VAL A 11 -10.82 -7.19 8.52
C VAL A 11 -10.16 -6.39 7.41
N ILE A 12 -8.86 -6.17 7.54
CA ILE A 12 -8.04 -5.55 6.49
C ILE A 12 -6.97 -6.53 6.01
N ASP A 13 -6.61 -6.46 4.74
CA ASP A 13 -5.46 -7.17 4.21
C ASP A 13 -4.22 -6.29 4.29
N ILE A 14 -3.22 -6.73 5.02
CA ILE A 14 -1.93 -6.05 5.16
C ILE A 14 -0.84 -6.66 4.26
N HIS A 15 -1.23 -7.52 3.31
CA HIS A 15 -0.27 -8.14 2.40
C HIS A 15 0.46 -7.09 1.57
N GLY A 16 1.79 -7.18 1.55
CA GLY A 16 2.63 -6.24 0.81
C GLY A 16 2.82 -4.87 1.46
N VAL A 17 2.14 -4.55 2.56
CA VAL A 17 2.33 -3.28 3.27
C VAL A 17 3.71 -3.24 3.91
N PRO A 18 4.56 -2.21 3.64
CA PRO A 18 5.85 -2.06 4.27
C PRO A 18 5.75 -1.92 5.80
N ALA A 19 6.70 -2.52 6.53
CA ALA A 19 6.71 -2.47 7.99
C ALA A 19 6.71 -1.02 8.54
N GLY A 20 7.43 -0.10 7.88
CA GLY A 20 7.44 1.32 8.24
C GLY A 20 6.07 1.98 8.10
N ALA A 21 5.33 1.67 7.04
CA ALA A 21 3.96 2.16 6.83
C ALA A 21 3.01 1.62 7.91
N MET A 22 3.11 0.33 8.26
CA MET A 22 2.35 -0.29 9.35
C MET A 22 2.62 0.37 10.72
N ILE A 23 3.88 0.70 11.00
CA ILE A 23 4.24 1.40 12.25
C ILE A 23 3.65 2.81 12.25
N GLY A 24 3.77 3.55 11.14
CA GLY A 24 3.19 4.88 10.99
C GLY A 24 1.67 4.87 11.14
N MET A 25 0.98 3.97 10.45
CA MET A 25 -0.46 3.80 10.53
C MET A 25 -0.91 3.51 11.98
N ARG A 26 -0.25 2.58 12.66
CA ARG A 26 -0.54 2.27 14.07
C ARG A 26 -0.29 3.47 14.99
N ALA A 27 0.76 4.25 14.77
CA ALA A 27 1.04 5.43 15.57
C ALA A 27 -0.03 6.51 15.40
N THR A 28 -0.51 6.71 14.16
CA THR A 28 -1.55 7.71 13.85
C THR A 28 -2.93 7.30 14.36
N LEU A 29 -3.26 6.01 14.29
CA LEU A 29 -4.62 5.52 14.54
C LEU A 29 -4.81 4.92 15.94
N ARG A 30 -3.74 4.80 16.77
CA ARG A 30 -3.77 4.11 18.06
C ARG A 30 -4.78 4.65 19.09
N ASP A 31 -5.13 5.92 18.98
CA ASP A 31 -6.05 6.58 19.89
C ASP A 31 -7.53 6.41 19.46
N SER A 32 -7.75 6.00 18.21
CA SER A 32 -9.07 5.87 17.61
C SER A 32 -9.47 4.43 17.29
N MET A 33 -8.48 3.56 17.05
CA MET A 33 -8.72 2.16 16.72
C MET A 33 -7.57 1.25 17.16
N ASN A 34 -7.89 -0.03 17.32
CA ASN A 34 -6.92 -1.07 17.64
C ASN A 34 -6.70 -1.97 16.42
N ILE A 35 -5.45 -2.18 16.02
CA ILE A 35 -5.08 -3.02 14.89
C ILE A 35 -4.30 -4.23 15.40
N GLN A 36 -4.87 -5.41 15.27
CA GLN A 36 -4.27 -6.67 15.68
C GLN A 36 -4.01 -7.61 14.50
N VAL A 37 -2.74 -7.97 14.32
CA VAL A 37 -2.34 -8.95 13.32
C VAL A 37 -2.32 -10.33 13.95
N ALA A 38 -3.06 -11.27 13.38
CA ALA A 38 -3.06 -12.65 13.82
C ALA A 38 -3.22 -13.61 12.61
N LYS A 39 -2.86 -14.87 12.84
CA LYS A 39 -3.09 -15.91 11.82
C LYS A 39 -4.59 -16.19 11.68
N LYS A 40 -5.08 -16.41 10.45
CA LYS A 40 -6.47 -16.76 10.16
C LYS A 40 -7.04 -17.82 11.11
N ARG A 41 -6.26 -18.88 11.39
CA ARG A 41 -6.67 -19.95 12.33
C ARG A 41 -6.98 -19.43 13.73
N LEU A 42 -6.17 -18.52 14.25
CA LEU A 42 -6.40 -17.95 15.59
C LEU A 42 -7.61 -17.01 15.60
N MET A 43 -7.81 -16.27 14.53
CA MET A 43 -9.00 -15.43 14.37
C MET A 43 -10.29 -16.28 14.34
N ARG A 44 -10.30 -17.41 13.61
CA ARG A 44 -11.42 -18.37 13.60
C ARG A 44 -11.74 -18.89 14.99
N LEU A 45 -10.73 -19.37 15.71
CA LEU A 45 -10.93 -19.86 17.08
C LEU A 45 -11.49 -18.79 18.03
N ALA A 46 -10.97 -17.57 17.93
CA ALA A 46 -11.46 -16.46 18.74
C ALA A 46 -12.89 -16.07 18.39
N TRP A 47 -13.24 -16.09 17.09
CA TRP A 47 -14.57 -15.78 16.58
C TRP A 47 -15.61 -16.79 17.04
N GLU A 48 -15.28 -18.09 16.95
CA GLU A 48 -16.10 -19.20 17.45
C GLU A 48 -16.30 -19.12 18.97
N GLN A 49 -15.22 -18.84 19.74
CA GLN A 49 -15.30 -18.68 21.19
C GLN A 49 -16.15 -17.46 21.61
N ALA A 50 -16.25 -16.46 20.77
CA ALA A 50 -17.12 -15.30 21.00
C ALA A 50 -18.60 -15.60 20.67
N GLY A 51 -18.92 -16.78 20.16
CA GLY A 51 -20.28 -17.20 19.80
C GLY A 51 -20.79 -16.62 18.47
N ASN A 52 -19.87 -16.11 17.62
CA ASN A 52 -20.20 -15.55 16.32
C ASN A 52 -20.23 -16.64 15.22
N ASN A 53 -20.98 -16.38 14.15
CA ASN A 53 -21.05 -17.30 13.01
C ASN A 53 -19.73 -17.28 12.20
N LEU A 54 -19.16 -18.46 11.98
CA LEU A 54 -17.92 -18.60 11.19
C LEU A 54 -18.12 -18.27 9.70
N ASP A 55 -19.30 -18.47 9.15
CA ASP A 55 -19.57 -18.17 7.75
C ASP A 55 -19.39 -16.67 7.45
N ASP A 56 -19.75 -15.80 8.39
CA ASP A 56 -19.53 -14.35 8.27
C ASP A 56 -18.03 -14.03 8.20
N LEU A 57 -17.23 -14.70 9.03
CA LEU A 57 -15.77 -14.50 9.02
C LEU A 57 -15.12 -15.04 7.76
N GLU A 58 -15.56 -16.20 7.24
CA GLU A 58 -15.03 -16.76 5.99
C GLU A 58 -15.31 -15.84 4.81
N THR A 59 -16.49 -15.22 4.76
CA THR A 59 -16.82 -14.21 3.75
C THR A 59 -15.85 -13.00 3.83
N LEU A 60 -15.50 -12.56 5.05
CA LEU A 60 -14.54 -11.48 5.26
C LEU A 60 -13.09 -11.89 4.91
N PHE A 61 -12.78 -13.19 4.91
CA PHE A 61 -11.45 -13.69 4.55
C PHE A 61 -11.28 -14.00 3.06
N GLU A 62 -12.34 -13.87 2.28
CA GLU A 62 -12.28 -14.10 0.84
C GLU A 62 -11.31 -13.11 0.17
N GLY A 63 -10.33 -13.64 -0.57
CA GLY A 63 -9.29 -12.83 -1.20
C GLY A 63 -8.20 -12.27 -0.27
N VAL A 64 -8.38 -12.29 1.04
CA VAL A 64 -7.41 -11.77 2.02
C VAL A 64 -6.23 -12.73 2.17
N VAL A 65 -5.00 -12.23 2.02
CA VAL A 65 -3.76 -13.02 2.18
C VAL A 65 -3.23 -12.92 3.61
N GLN A 66 -3.06 -11.71 4.13
CA GLN A 66 -2.56 -11.44 5.48
C GLN A 66 -3.56 -10.60 6.28
N PRO A 67 -4.50 -11.21 7.00
CA PRO A 67 -5.52 -10.47 7.71
C PRO A 67 -4.96 -9.76 8.95
N ALA A 68 -5.48 -8.57 9.19
CA ALA A 68 -5.45 -7.91 10.47
C ALA A 68 -6.87 -7.54 10.89
N LEU A 69 -7.17 -7.71 12.17
CA LEU A 69 -8.42 -7.24 12.77
C LEU A 69 -8.25 -5.80 13.21
N VAL A 70 -9.21 -4.98 12.85
CA VAL A 70 -9.32 -3.60 13.31
C VAL A 70 -10.58 -3.49 14.14
N SER A 71 -10.50 -2.87 15.30
CA SER A 71 -11.65 -2.60 16.16
C SER A 71 -11.66 -1.16 16.63
N SER A 72 -12.85 -0.58 16.74
CA SER A 72 -13.07 0.75 17.29
C SER A 72 -14.37 0.80 18.07
N SER A 73 -14.32 1.38 19.26
CA SER A 73 -15.50 1.66 20.10
C SER A 73 -16.11 3.03 19.79
N ALA A 74 -15.37 3.90 19.12
CA ALA A 74 -15.75 5.29 18.88
C ALA A 74 -16.26 5.55 17.45
N MET A 75 -16.04 4.63 16.53
CA MET A 75 -16.33 4.80 15.10
C MET A 75 -17.29 3.75 14.56
N ASN A 76 -18.16 4.16 13.65
CA ASN A 76 -18.93 3.23 12.85
C ASN A 76 -18.09 2.68 11.69
N SER A 77 -18.59 1.69 10.95
CA SER A 77 -17.86 1.03 9.86
C SER A 77 -17.46 1.98 8.72
N PHE A 78 -18.26 2.99 8.42
CA PHE A 78 -17.95 3.98 7.37
C PHE A 78 -16.85 4.95 7.80
N GLU A 79 -16.90 5.41 9.04
CA GLU A 79 -15.87 6.27 9.64
C GLU A 79 -14.53 5.53 9.73
N LEU A 80 -14.57 4.28 10.20
CA LEU A 80 -13.40 3.41 10.29
C LEU A 80 -12.75 3.21 8.92
N PHE A 81 -13.54 2.91 7.88
CA PHE A 81 -13.05 2.81 6.51
C PHE A 81 -12.43 4.12 6.01
N SER A 82 -13.09 5.25 6.29
CA SER A 82 -12.62 6.58 5.87
C SER A 82 -11.29 6.95 6.53
N GLU A 83 -11.13 6.64 7.83
CA GLU A 83 -9.87 6.89 8.54
C GLU A 83 -8.73 5.98 8.04
N LEU A 84 -9.00 4.69 7.79
CA LEU A 84 -8.03 3.79 7.19
C LEU A 84 -7.60 4.28 5.80
N LYS A 85 -8.54 4.75 4.98
CA LYS A 85 -8.24 5.28 3.65
C LYS A 85 -7.34 6.52 3.69
N LYS A 86 -7.43 7.36 4.71
CA LYS A 86 -6.54 8.52 4.88
C LYS A 86 -5.07 8.13 5.14
N THR A 87 -4.84 6.91 5.63
CA THR A 87 -3.49 6.38 5.86
C THR A 87 -2.92 5.60 4.68
N GLU A 88 -3.65 5.57 3.56
CA GLU A 88 -3.19 4.95 2.33
C GLU A 88 -1.87 5.60 1.88
N ALA A 89 -0.84 4.78 1.68
CA ALA A 89 0.47 5.23 1.27
C ALA A 89 0.98 4.29 0.18
N GLY A 90 1.41 4.86 -0.94
CA GLY A 90 2.00 4.11 -2.03
C GLY A 90 3.31 3.44 -1.60
N ARG A 91 3.58 2.26 -2.11
CA ARG A 91 4.88 1.58 -2.00
C ARG A 91 5.59 1.50 -3.35
N ALA A 92 6.90 1.35 -3.30
CA ALA A 92 7.66 1.00 -4.49
C ALA A 92 7.17 -0.33 -5.08
N ALA A 93 6.95 -0.36 -6.38
CA ALA A 93 6.63 -1.59 -7.09
C ALA A 93 7.83 -2.54 -7.10
N LYS A 94 7.54 -3.83 -7.06
CA LYS A 94 8.52 -4.91 -7.19
C LYS A 94 8.36 -5.58 -8.55
N PRO A 95 9.40 -6.25 -9.07
CA PRO A 95 9.26 -7.10 -10.24
C PRO A 95 8.15 -8.14 -10.03
N GLY A 96 7.21 -8.21 -10.98
CA GLY A 96 6.05 -9.09 -10.90
C GLY A 96 4.78 -8.46 -10.31
N ASP A 97 4.84 -7.27 -9.72
CA ASP A 97 3.63 -6.52 -9.34
C ASP A 97 2.88 -6.08 -10.61
N ILE A 98 1.56 -5.94 -10.48
CA ILE A 98 0.69 -5.47 -11.56
C ILE A 98 0.35 -4.00 -11.31
N ALA A 99 0.43 -3.17 -12.35
CA ALA A 99 0.07 -1.76 -12.28
C ALA A 99 -1.43 -1.60 -11.99
N PRO A 100 -1.81 -0.99 -10.84
CA PRO A 100 -3.22 -0.82 -10.46
C PRO A 100 -3.94 0.25 -11.29
N HIS A 101 -3.18 1.10 -11.96
CA HIS A 101 -3.64 2.16 -12.86
C HIS A 101 -2.50 2.52 -13.82
N GLN A 102 -2.79 3.32 -14.84
CA GLN A 102 -1.77 3.83 -15.76
C GLN A 102 -0.70 4.64 -15.01
N ILE A 103 0.56 4.23 -15.14
CA ILE A 103 1.70 4.90 -14.49
C ILE A 103 2.26 5.93 -15.45
N VAL A 104 2.15 7.18 -15.06
CA VAL A 104 2.60 8.34 -15.84
C VAL A 104 3.68 9.08 -15.08
N VAL A 105 4.78 9.35 -15.75
CA VAL A 105 5.84 10.21 -15.24
C VAL A 105 5.74 11.56 -15.94
N GLU A 106 5.49 12.61 -15.18
CA GLU A 106 5.39 13.98 -15.69
C GLU A 106 6.79 14.59 -15.94
N LYS A 107 6.82 15.63 -16.76
CA LYS A 107 8.02 16.44 -16.90
C LYS A 107 8.32 17.11 -15.56
N MET A 108 9.47 16.79 -14.96
CA MET A 108 9.86 17.31 -13.67
C MET A 108 11.39 17.37 -13.50
N ASP A 109 11.84 18.22 -12.60
CA ASP A 109 13.20 18.17 -12.07
C ASP A 109 13.21 17.17 -10.89
N THR A 110 14.04 16.16 -10.98
CA THR A 110 14.12 15.15 -9.91
C THR A 110 14.94 15.63 -8.70
N GLY A 111 15.68 16.73 -8.83
CA GLY A 111 16.62 17.21 -7.82
C GLY A 111 17.83 16.32 -7.59
N MET A 112 17.98 15.25 -8.37
CA MET A 112 19.06 14.28 -8.23
C MET A 112 20.33 14.79 -8.91
N ALA A 113 21.47 14.51 -8.28
CA ALA A 113 22.78 14.84 -8.86
C ALA A 113 23.01 14.06 -10.16
N PRO A 114 23.75 14.66 -11.13
CA PRO A 114 24.16 13.96 -12.35
C PRO A 114 24.88 12.65 -12.05
N GLY A 115 24.48 11.56 -12.72
CA GLY A 115 25.09 10.27 -12.48
C GLY A 115 24.49 9.17 -13.37
N PRO A 116 24.79 7.90 -13.08
CA PRO A 116 24.30 6.74 -13.84
C PRO A 116 22.77 6.67 -13.96
N ILE A 117 22.06 7.30 -13.03
CA ILE A 117 20.58 7.33 -12.98
C ILE A 117 19.93 7.82 -14.29
N VAL A 118 20.59 8.69 -15.05
CA VAL A 118 20.09 9.15 -16.34
C VAL A 118 20.00 7.99 -17.34
N GLY A 119 21.06 7.16 -17.39
CA GLY A 119 21.06 5.95 -18.23
C GLY A 119 20.03 4.92 -17.75
N GLU A 120 19.92 4.74 -16.44
CA GLU A 120 18.95 3.81 -15.84
C GLU A 120 17.50 4.25 -16.15
N LEU A 121 17.17 5.53 -15.99
CA LEU A 121 15.84 6.07 -16.35
C LEU A 121 15.54 5.92 -17.84
N ASN A 122 16.51 6.22 -18.70
CA ASN A 122 16.33 6.04 -20.14
C ASN A 122 16.14 4.57 -20.53
N SER A 123 16.79 3.63 -19.84
CA SER A 123 16.65 2.19 -20.11
C SER A 123 15.25 1.66 -19.83
N VAL A 124 14.54 2.26 -18.87
CA VAL A 124 13.14 1.92 -18.54
C VAL A 124 12.12 2.81 -19.28
N GLY A 125 12.56 3.54 -20.30
CA GLY A 125 11.68 4.34 -21.16
C GLY A 125 11.35 5.74 -20.65
N ILE A 126 11.96 6.20 -19.54
CA ILE A 126 11.76 7.54 -18.97
C ILE A 126 12.83 8.47 -19.54
N PRO A 127 12.49 9.43 -20.44
CA PRO A 127 13.45 10.31 -21.08
C PRO A 127 14.03 11.32 -20.10
N ALA A 128 15.23 11.06 -19.61
CA ALA A 128 15.94 11.89 -18.66
C ALA A 128 17.19 12.51 -19.28
N LYS A 129 17.51 13.76 -18.89
CA LYS A 129 18.74 14.49 -19.23
C LYS A 129 19.26 15.28 -18.06
N ILE A 130 20.54 15.61 -18.10
CA ILE A 130 21.17 16.52 -17.14
C ILE A 130 20.96 17.96 -17.63
N MET A 131 20.30 18.78 -16.81
CA MET A 131 20.10 20.20 -17.06
C MET A 131 20.23 20.98 -15.75
N GLY A 132 20.97 22.09 -15.78
CA GLY A 132 21.11 22.94 -14.59
C GLY A 132 21.78 22.29 -13.38
N GLY A 133 22.54 21.19 -13.57
CA GLY A 133 23.19 20.46 -12.48
C GLY A 133 22.32 19.39 -11.81
N SER A 134 21.11 19.15 -12.30
CA SER A 134 20.19 18.09 -11.84
C SER A 134 19.70 17.21 -12.98
N VAL A 135 19.18 16.05 -12.64
CA VAL A 135 18.53 15.13 -13.61
C VAL A 135 17.09 15.59 -13.81
N GLN A 136 16.73 15.87 -15.05
CA GLN A 136 15.39 16.32 -15.41
C GLN A 136 14.72 15.37 -16.38
N ILE A 137 13.45 15.09 -16.15
CA ILE A 137 12.57 14.35 -17.05
C ILE A 137 12.06 15.31 -18.10
N GLN A 138 12.29 14.99 -19.38
CA GLN A 138 12.11 15.91 -20.50
C GLN A 138 10.67 16.08 -20.94
N LYS A 139 9.86 15.03 -20.82
CA LYS A 139 8.47 15.01 -21.26
C LYS A 139 7.63 14.05 -20.43
N ARG A 140 6.33 14.30 -20.41
CA ARG A 140 5.35 13.36 -19.90
C ARG A 140 5.46 12.05 -20.66
N THR A 141 5.59 10.95 -19.94
CA THR A 141 5.74 9.61 -20.54
C THR A 141 4.88 8.62 -19.76
N VAL A 142 4.08 7.84 -20.48
CA VAL A 142 3.42 6.66 -19.90
C VAL A 142 4.47 5.55 -19.85
N VAL A 143 4.71 5.02 -18.66
CA VAL A 143 5.72 3.99 -18.41
C VAL A 143 5.09 2.61 -18.40
N LEU A 144 3.87 2.50 -17.85
CA LEU A 144 3.07 1.28 -17.82
C LEU A 144 1.59 1.62 -17.94
N GLU A 145 0.85 0.79 -18.64
CA GLU A 145 -0.61 0.82 -18.68
C GLU A 145 -1.19 0.03 -17.51
N GLU A 146 -2.46 0.29 -17.19
CA GLU A 146 -3.19 -0.47 -16.17
C GLU A 146 -3.21 -1.97 -16.51
N GLY A 147 -2.87 -2.80 -15.54
CA GLY A 147 -2.80 -4.25 -15.70
C GLY A 147 -1.47 -4.80 -16.24
N GLU A 148 -0.53 -3.95 -16.65
CA GLU A 148 0.81 -4.39 -17.03
C GLU A 148 1.67 -4.75 -15.83
N VAL A 149 2.63 -5.66 -16.04
CA VAL A 149 3.52 -6.16 -14.99
C VAL A 149 4.78 -5.30 -14.91
N PHE A 150 5.18 -4.94 -13.69
CA PHE A 150 6.46 -4.28 -13.46
C PHE A 150 7.63 -5.24 -13.72
N GLU A 151 8.46 -4.93 -14.70
CA GLU A 151 9.63 -5.73 -15.06
C GLU A 151 10.93 -5.10 -14.55
N GLY A 152 11.92 -5.94 -14.23
CA GLY A 152 13.25 -5.52 -13.83
C GLY A 152 13.26 -4.49 -12.70
N ASP A 153 14.03 -3.42 -12.86
CA ASP A 153 14.23 -2.37 -11.85
C ASP A 153 13.28 -1.17 -12.00
N MET A 154 12.28 -1.25 -12.87
CA MET A 154 11.36 -0.15 -13.17
C MET A 154 10.69 0.43 -11.92
N GLY A 155 10.16 -0.43 -11.05
CA GLY A 155 9.52 0.01 -9.80
C GLY A 155 10.49 0.73 -8.86
N MET A 156 11.73 0.27 -8.78
CA MET A 156 12.78 0.93 -8.01
C MET A 156 13.16 2.29 -8.61
N MET A 157 13.23 2.40 -9.94
CA MET A 157 13.52 3.67 -10.62
C MET A 157 12.42 4.69 -10.39
N LEU A 158 11.14 4.28 -10.48
CA LEU A 158 10.00 5.13 -10.15
C LEU A 158 10.05 5.62 -8.70
N SER A 159 10.36 4.74 -7.77
CA SER A 159 10.50 5.12 -6.35
C SER A 159 11.64 6.11 -6.11
N LYS A 160 12.76 5.99 -6.81
CA LYS A 160 13.88 6.96 -6.74
C LYS A 160 13.45 8.38 -7.13
N ILE A 161 12.52 8.52 -8.07
CA ILE A 161 11.95 9.82 -8.48
C ILE A 161 10.68 10.20 -7.70
N GLY A 162 10.37 9.49 -6.60
CA GLY A 162 9.27 9.80 -5.71
C GLY A 162 7.91 9.21 -6.10
N ILE A 163 7.86 8.33 -7.10
CA ILE A 163 6.62 7.69 -7.55
C ILE A 163 6.53 6.28 -6.96
N ASN A 164 5.53 6.07 -6.11
CA ASN A 164 5.23 4.78 -5.47
C ASN A 164 3.86 4.31 -5.94
N PRO A 165 3.79 3.49 -7.01
CA PRO A 165 2.54 3.24 -7.73
C PRO A 165 1.66 2.14 -7.15
N ILE A 166 2.12 1.39 -6.15
CA ILE A 166 1.39 0.25 -5.55
C ILE A 166 0.91 0.59 -4.16
#